data_86ab36dc1df23eba81b400bba687f5eb
#
_entry.id   86ab36dc1df23eba81b400bba687f5eb
#
_cell.length_a   1.000
_cell.length_b   1.000
_cell.length_c   1.000
_cell.angle_alpha   90.00
_cell.angle_beta   90.00
_cell.angle_gamma   90.00
#
_symmetry.space_group_name_H-M   'P 1'
#
loop_
_entity.id
_entity.type
_entity.pdbx_description
1 polymer ?
#
loop_
_entity_poly.entity_id
_entity_poly.type
_entity_poly.pdbx_seq_one_letter_code
_entity_poly.pdbx_strand_id
1 'polypeptide(L)'
;MSDSTSAPDASSTSATAGPPAGTIAVRDAVLAPLPPFSPPAHPGDDPLAGGVDYRRAWHAFRRRWLPAVALGILLATVAAIATWWFLPRGYEAVAWLRIRDKGGMLGGGGRDNSEYEAYRKTQVALIKSPFVMTSALRRPGIADLELIREQDEDPVGWLTRSIQVTAPMESEVVQVRLRGKSAADVAKIVNAVTSCYLEDIVNKERTESLSRRDALEKKY
;
A
#
# COMPACT_ATOMS: atom_id res chain seq x y z
N MET A 1 3.79 21.53 47.63
CA MET A 1 3.97 22.99 47.60
C MET A 1 2.93 23.45 46.62
N SER A 2 1.74 23.76 47.11
CA SER A 2 1.29 25.09 47.54
C SER A 2 0.77 25.84 46.35
N ASP A 3 -0.34 26.29 46.21
CA ASP A 3 -1.50 26.70 46.98
C ASP A 3 -2.39 27.47 46.02
N SER A 4 -3.61 27.21 46.09
CA SER A 4 -4.67 27.98 46.74
C SER A 4 -5.31 29.04 45.84
N THR A 5 -6.64 28.90 45.65
CA THR A 5 -7.65 29.74 46.36
C THR A 5 -7.99 31.01 45.58
N SER A 6 -9.18 31.35 45.20
CA SER A 6 -10.37 31.62 45.97
C SER A 6 -11.52 32.08 45.06
N ALA A 7 -12.69 31.66 45.36
CA ALA A 7 -13.89 32.49 45.21
C ALA A 7 -13.93 33.43 46.44
N PRO A 8 -14.80 34.43 46.63
CA PRO A 8 -16.23 34.30 46.61
C PRO A 8 -17.04 35.58 46.22
N ASP A 9 -18.34 35.42 46.35
CA ASP A 9 -19.40 36.27 46.94
C ASP A 9 -19.89 37.47 46.13
N ALA A 10 -21.07 37.86 46.24
CA ALA A 10 -22.25 37.62 47.01
C ALA A 10 -23.33 38.64 46.54
N SER A 11 -24.54 38.19 46.62
CA SER A 11 -25.69 38.84 47.26
C SER A 11 -26.11 40.27 46.87
N SER A 12 -27.36 40.50 46.60
CA SER A 12 -28.42 40.87 47.51
C SER A 12 -29.66 41.31 46.72
N THR A 13 -30.81 40.72 46.91
CA THR A 13 -31.88 41.08 47.88
C THR A 13 -32.48 42.46 47.71
N SER A 14 -33.73 42.46 47.51
CA SER A 14 -34.82 43.19 48.13
C SER A 14 -35.95 43.46 47.18
N ALA A 15 -37.11 42.89 47.36
CA ALA A 15 -38.17 43.14 48.30
C ALA A 15 -39.18 44.20 47.79
N THR A 16 -40.36 43.71 47.56
CA THR A 16 -41.64 44.14 48.19
C THR A 16 -42.13 45.54 47.85
N ALA A 17 -43.29 45.61 47.23
CA ALA A 17 -44.41 46.33 47.73
C ALA A 17 -45.70 46.10 46.85
N GLY A 18 -46.76 45.69 47.51
CA GLY A 18 -48.09 45.43 46.96
C GLY A 18 -48.92 46.70 46.82
N PRO A 19 -50.18 46.54 46.59
CA PRO A 19 -50.98 47.36 45.67
C PRO A 19 -51.67 48.57 46.30
N PRO A 20 -52.28 49.42 45.50
CA PRO A 20 -53.59 49.91 45.88
C PRO A 20 -54.65 49.66 44.81
N ALA A 21 -55.80 49.37 45.34
CA ALA A 21 -57.11 49.23 44.71
C ALA A 21 -57.55 50.53 44.05
N GLY A 22 -58.37 50.38 43.07
CA GLY A 22 -59.41 51.34 42.76
C GLY A 22 -59.35 51.91 41.33
N THR A 23 -60.25 51.48 40.56
CA THR A 23 -61.20 52.33 39.79
C THR A 23 -61.65 51.58 38.54
N ILE A 24 -62.86 51.14 38.54
CA ILE A 24 -63.56 50.61 37.39
C ILE A 24 -63.81 51.75 36.42
N ALA A 25 -63.06 51.77 35.32
CA ALA A 25 -63.44 52.59 34.18
C ALA A 25 -63.92 51.62 33.06
N VAL A 26 -65.25 51.63 32.92
CA VAL A 26 -65.90 51.06 31.72
C VAL A 26 -65.42 51.90 30.54
N ARG A 27 -64.61 51.33 29.73
CA ARG A 27 -64.23 51.92 28.47
C ARG A 27 -64.56 50.98 27.32
N ASP A 28 -65.36 51.52 26.45
CA ASP A 28 -65.88 51.03 25.20
C ASP A 28 -65.04 49.87 24.59
N ALA A 29 -65.74 48.73 24.45
CA ALA A 29 -65.21 47.61 23.65
C ALA A 29 -65.22 48.01 22.17
N VAL A 30 -64.11 48.54 21.75
CA VAL A 30 -63.79 48.59 20.31
C VAL A 30 -63.51 47.15 19.88
N LEU A 31 -64.40 46.62 19.05
CA LEU A 31 -64.15 45.31 18.39
C LEU A 31 -62.80 45.33 17.70
N ALA A 32 -61.87 44.66 18.29
CA ALA A 32 -60.61 44.34 17.60
C ALA A 32 -60.96 43.40 16.42
N PRO A 33 -60.43 43.70 15.24
CA PRO A 33 -60.56 42.77 14.09
C PRO A 33 -59.96 41.42 14.42
N LEU A 34 -60.73 40.37 14.19
CA LEU A 34 -60.27 38.99 14.34
C LEU A 34 -59.03 38.78 13.50
N PRO A 35 -57.97 38.13 14.03
CA PRO A 35 -56.81 37.78 13.24
C PRO A 35 -57.23 36.91 12.04
N PRO A 36 -56.64 37.09 10.89
CA PRO A 36 -56.95 36.30 9.71
C PRO A 36 -56.82 34.81 10.02
N PHE A 37 -57.81 34.05 9.65
CA PHE A 37 -57.90 32.62 9.81
C PHE A 37 -56.71 32.01 9.05
N SER A 38 -55.70 31.55 9.78
CA SER A 38 -54.61 30.75 9.19
C SER A 38 -55.23 29.38 8.90
N PRO A 39 -55.23 28.94 7.65
CA PRO A 39 -55.67 27.58 7.34
C PRO A 39 -54.80 26.57 8.11
N PRO A 40 -55.39 25.45 8.57
CA PRO A 40 -54.62 24.43 9.26
C PRO A 40 -53.49 23.97 8.37
N ALA A 41 -52.28 23.93 8.92
CA ALA A 41 -51.12 23.38 8.27
C ALA A 41 -51.46 21.98 7.78
N HIS A 42 -51.24 21.72 6.50
CA HIS A 42 -51.42 20.40 5.94
C HIS A 42 -50.51 19.44 6.69
N PRO A 43 -50.97 18.23 7.09
CA PRO A 43 -50.15 17.22 7.71
C PRO A 43 -49.20 16.61 6.64
N GLY A 44 -48.14 17.32 6.32
CA GLY A 44 -47.20 16.96 5.30
C GLY A 44 -45.91 17.78 5.33
N ASP A 45 -45.88 18.87 6.08
CA ASP A 45 -44.69 19.69 6.24
C ASP A 45 -43.96 19.33 7.54
N ASP A 46 -43.53 18.05 7.66
CA ASP A 46 -42.56 17.67 8.66
C ASP A 46 -41.17 18.18 8.19
N PRO A 47 -40.61 19.22 8.84
CA PRO A 47 -39.28 19.74 8.49
C PRO A 47 -38.15 18.75 8.78
N LEU A 48 -38.48 17.58 9.34
CA LEU A 48 -37.51 16.50 9.64
C LEU A 48 -37.63 15.29 8.72
N ALA A 49 -38.63 15.25 7.82
CA ALA A 49 -38.62 14.28 6.72
C ALA A 49 -37.68 14.76 5.61
N GLY A 50 -36.38 14.81 5.94
CA GLY A 50 -35.29 15.13 5.01
C GLY A 50 -35.10 14.06 3.95
N GLY A 51 -36.17 13.66 3.28
CA GLY A 51 -36.06 12.98 2.01
C GLY A 51 -35.45 13.95 1.02
N VAL A 52 -34.22 13.63 0.57
CA VAL A 52 -33.56 14.37 -0.50
C VAL A 52 -34.50 14.39 -1.69
N ASP A 53 -35.09 15.58 -1.96
CA ASP A 53 -36.04 15.77 -3.05
C ASP A 53 -35.30 15.63 -4.37
N TYR A 54 -35.12 14.38 -4.83
CA TYR A 54 -34.37 14.04 -6.05
C TYR A 54 -34.86 14.80 -7.27
N ARG A 55 -36.15 15.18 -7.29
CA ARG A 55 -36.73 15.99 -8.37
C ARG A 55 -36.21 17.43 -8.33
N ARG A 56 -36.10 18.06 -7.14
CA ARG A 56 -35.52 19.40 -7.00
C ARG A 56 -34.04 19.39 -7.24
N ALA A 57 -33.33 18.37 -6.75
CA ALA A 57 -31.90 18.16 -7.04
C ALA A 57 -31.66 17.94 -8.54
N TRP A 58 -32.53 17.17 -9.21
CA TRP A 58 -32.43 16.92 -10.66
C TRP A 58 -32.63 18.19 -11.50
N HIS A 59 -33.63 19.05 -11.13
CA HIS A 59 -33.83 20.32 -11.83
C HIS A 59 -32.71 21.35 -11.59
N ALA A 60 -32.17 21.39 -10.37
CA ALA A 60 -30.99 22.21 -10.06
C ALA A 60 -29.73 21.70 -10.80
N PHE A 61 -29.57 20.39 -10.88
CA PHE A 61 -28.49 19.74 -11.63
C PHE A 61 -28.58 20.03 -13.12
N ARG A 62 -29.76 19.92 -13.72
CA ARG A 62 -29.98 20.16 -15.16
C ARG A 62 -29.68 21.62 -15.57
N ARG A 63 -29.86 22.58 -14.69
CA ARG A 63 -29.56 24.01 -14.96
C ARG A 63 -28.08 24.36 -14.83
N ARG A 64 -27.32 23.57 -14.03
CA ARG A 64 -25.91 23.82 -13.74
C ARG A 64 -25.00 22.62 -14.04
N TRP A 65 -25.47 21.69 -14.88
CA TRP A 65 -24.69 20.50 -15.20
C TRP A 65 -23.40 20.82 -15.98
N LEU A 66 -23.44 21.85 -16.83
CA LEU A 66 -22.29 22.29 -17.62
C LEU A 66 -21.09 22.67 -16.72
N PRO A 67 -21.20 23.52 -15.69
CA PRO A 67 -20.06 23.83 -14.83
C PRO A 67 -19.67 22.61 -13.97
N ALA A 68 -20.62 21.77 -13.57
CA ALA A 68 -20.29 20.54 -12.82
C ALA A 68 -19.50 19.54 -13.67
N VAL A 69 -19.89 19.34 -14.93
CA VAL A 69 -19.16 18.49 -15.88
C VAL A 69 -17.79 19.11 -16.21
N ALA A 70 -17.72 20.43 -16.43
CA ALA A 70 -16.46 21.11 -16.67
C ALA A 70 -15.48 20.96 -15.50
N LEU A 71 -15.98 21.12 -14.27
CA LEU A 71 -15.17 20.92 -13.05
C LEU A 71 -14.74 19.45 -12.91
N GLY A 72 -15.65 18.51 -13.19
CA GLY A 72 -15.33 17.08 -13.19
C GLY A 72 -14.24 16.70 -14.19
N ILE A 73 -14.32 17.21 -15.41
CA ILE A 73 -13.29 16.99 -16.44
C ILE A 73 -11.96 17.61 -16.01
N LEU A 74 -11.99 18.84 -15.47
CA LEU A 74 -10.78 19.51 -14.99
C LEU A 74 -10.12 18.71 -13.87
N LEU A 75 -10.87 18.27 -12.86
CA LEU A 75 -10.34 17.44 -11.77
C LEU A 75 -9.81 16.10 -12.27
N ALA A 76 -10.53 15.44 -13.20
CA ALA A 76 -10.09 14.20 -13.81
C ALA A 76 -8.79 14.37 -14.60
N THR A 77 -8.66 15.47 -15.33
CA THR A 77 -7.43 15.79 -16.08
C THR A 77 -6.26 16.04 -15.14
N VAL A 78 -6.46 16.82 -14.07
CA VAL A 78 -5.42 17.06 -13.05
C VAL A 78 -5.03 15.76 -12.36
N ALA A 79 -6.00 14.91 -11.99
CA ALA A 79 -5.72 13.62 -11.39
C ALA A 79 -4.98 12.67 -12.36
N ALA A 80 -5.33 12.67 -13.64
CA ALA A 80 -4.65 11.88 -14.66
C ALA A 80 -3.19 12.33 -14.84
N ILE A 81 -2.95 13.63 -14.92
CA ILE A 81 -1.60 14.20 -15.01
C ILE A 81 -0.80 13.87 -13.75
N ALA A 82 -1.38 14.05 -12.56
CA ALA A 82 -0.74 13.72 -11.31
C ALA A 82 -0.38 12.22 -11.25
N THR A 83 -1.31 11.34 -11.62
CA THR A 83 -1.05 9.89 -11.66
C THR A 83 0.07 9.56 -12.64
N TRP A 84 0.11 10.19 -13.81
CA TRP A 84 1.17 9.99 -14.80
C TRP A 84 2.55 10.40 -14.27
N TRP A 85 2.62 11.46 -13.48
CA TRP A 85 3.88 11.96 -12.90
C TRP A 85 4.32 11.18 -11.67
N PHE A 86 3.37 10.79 -10.81
CA PHE A 86 3.65 10.10 -9.55
C PHE A 86 3.76 8.58 -9.68
N LEU A 87 3.24 7.99 -10.77
CA LEU A 87 3.34 6.53 -10.94
C LEU A 87 4.75 6.17 -11.44
N PRO A 88 5.62 5.60 -10.59
CA PRO A 88 6.95 5.18 -11.03
C PRO A 88 6.77 4.04 -12.05
N ARG A 89 7.27 4.25 -13.27
CA ARG A 89 7.35 3.20 -14.29
C ARG A 89 8.42 2.20 -13.85
N GLY A 90 8.02 1.20 -13.07
CA GLY A 90 8.90 0.12 -12.65
C GLY A 90 8.86 -1.02 -13.68
N TYR A 91 10.02 -1.36 -14.22
CA TYR A 91 10.20 -2.58 -14.99
C TYR A 91 10.61 -3.71 -14.07
N GLU A 92 10.11 -4.92 -14.34
CA GLU A 92 10.46 -6.12 -13.59
C GLU A 92 11.09 -7.13 -14.56
N ALA A 93 12.29 -7.61 -14.21
CA ALA A 93 12.87 -8.75 -14.89
C ALA A 93 12.72 -10.01 -14.02
N VAL A 94 12.38 -11.12 -14.64
CA VAL A 94 12.20 -12.42 -13.99
C VAL A 94 13.05 -13.45 -14.69
N ALA A 95 13.92 -14.10 -13.94
CA ALA A 95 14.64 -15.29 -14.41
C ALA A 95 14.08 -16.55 -13.71
N TRP A 96 13.99 -17.62 -14.48
CA TRP A 96 13.50 -18.91 -14.01
C TRP A 96 14.64 -19.90 -13.99
N LEU A 97 14.95 -20.43 -12.81
CA LEU A 97 16.00 -21.45 -12.63
C LEU A 97 15.34 -22.77 -12.22
N ARG A 98 15.63 -23.81 -12.97
CA ARG A 98 15.22 -25.16 -12.58
C ARG A 98 16.26 -25.77 -11.68
N ILE A 99 15.89 -26.10 -10.45
CA ILE A 99 16.72 -26.81 -9.50
C ILE A 99 16.39 -28.29 -9.60
N ARG A 100 17.39 -29.08 -10.05
CA ARG A 100 17.25 -30.53 -10.10
C ARG A 100 17.84 -31.13 -8.84
N ASP A 101 17.00 -31.77 -8.04
CA ASP A 101 17.47 -32.56 -6.91
C ASP A 101 18.23 -33.80 -7.42
N LYS A 102 19.47 -33.94 -7.00
CA LYS A 102 20.32 -35.10 -7.31
C LYS A 102 20.18 -36.24 -6.28
N GLY A 103 19.43 -36.00 -5.17
CA GLY A 103 19.32 -36.94 -4.07
C GLY A 103 18.46 -38.19 -4.35
N GLY A 104 17.70 -38.17 -5.44
CA GLY A 104 16.76 -39.28 -5.74
C GLY A 104 17.35 -40.55 -6.38
N MET A 105 18.66 -40.63 -6.63
CA MET A 105 19.23 -41.75 -7.38
C MET A 105 19.69 -42.96 -6.52
N LEU A 106 19.75 -42.84 -5.19
CA LEU A 106 20.30 -43.91 -4.34
C LEU A 106 19.35 -44.48 -3.27
N GLY A 107 18.10 -44.06 -3.25
CA GLY A 107 17.16 -44.61 -2.26
C GLY A 107 15.73 -44.56 -2.77
N GLY A 108 15.19 -45.74 -3.11
CA GLY A 108 13.78 -45.92 -3.46
C GLY A 108 12.82 -45.82 -2.25
N GLY A 109 13.02 -44.80 -1.43
CA GLY A 109 12.15 -44.46 -0.31
C GLY A 109 11.49 -43.10 -0.57
N GLY A 110 10.22 -42.98 -0.27
CA GLY A 110 9.41 -41.77 -0.52
C GLY A 110 10.14 -40.49 -0.15
N ARG A 111 10.12 -39.51 -1.06
CA ARG A 111 10.68 -38.17 -0.85
C ARG A 111 10.12 -37.62 0.45
N ASP A 112 10.98 -37.44 1.43
CA ASP A 112 10.60 -36.65 2.59
C ASP A 112 10.51 -35.18 2.12
N ASN A 113 9.27 -34.67 2.01
CA ASN A 113 9.00 -33.30 1.56
C ASN A 113 9.81 -32.27 2.36
N SER A 114 10.15 -32.61 3.60
CA SER A 114 10.94 -31.74 4.49
C SER A 114 12.38 -31.56 4.02
N GLU A 115 13.02 -32.62 3.53
CA GLU A 115 14.42 -32.59 3.02
C GLU A 115 14.52 -31.80 1.71
N TYR A 116 13.54 -31.99 0.82
CA TYR A 116 13.47 -31.21 -0.42
C TYR A 116 13.21 -29.73 -0.15
N GLU A 117 12.34 -29.40 0.80
CA GLU A 117 12.14 -27.99 1.19
C GLU A 117 13.39 -27.38 1.81
N ALA A 118 14.11 -28.09 2.66
CA ALA A 118 15.35 -27.61 3.25
C ALA A 118 16.40 -27.34 2.18
N TYR A 119 16.57 -28.27 1.23
CA TYR A 119 17.47 -28.08 0.08
C TYR A 119 17.09 -26.84 -0.73
N ARG A 120 15.82 -26.66 -1.05
CA ARG A 120 15.33 -25.52 -1.80
C ARG A 120 15.55 -24.19 -1.07
N LYS A 121 15.30 -24.15 0.24
CA LYS A 121 15.61 -22.96 1.08
C LYS A 121 17.09 -22.63 1.06
N THR A 122 17.94 -23.65 1.09
CA THR A 122 19.39 -23.50 1.00
C THR A 122 19.79 -22.90 -0.36
N GLN A 123 19.21 -23.37 -1.48
CA GLN A 123 19.49 -22.82 -2.80
C GLN A 123 19.03 -21.36 -2.93
N VAL A 124 17.88 -21.00 -2.38
CA VAL A 124 17.41 -19.60 -2.31
C VAL A 124 18.41 -18.74 -1.53
N ALA A 125 18.90 -19.23 -0.39
CA ALA A 125 19.89 -18.52 0.42
C ALA A 125 21.23 -18.37 -0.32
N LEU A 126 21.66 -19.38 -1.05
CA LEU A 126 22.89 -19.32 -1.87
C LEU A 126 22.78 -18.30 -2.99
N ILE A 127 21.65 -18.24 -3.71
CA ILE A 127 21.41 -17.21 -4.73
C ILE A 127 21.48 -15.81 -4.12
N LYS A 128 20.94 -15.62 -2.93
CA LYS A 128 20.96 -14.33 -2.20
C LYS A 128 22.26 -14.07 -1.46
N SER A 129 23.24 -14.94 -1.55
CA SER A 129 24.49 -14.80 -0.81
C SER A 129 25.28 -13.56 -1.28
N PRO A 130 25.96 -12.85 -0.38
CA PRO A 130 26.81 -11.72 -0.73
C PRO A 130 27.91 -12.09 -1.74
N PHE A 131 28.35 -13.35 -1.73
CA PHE A 131 29.33 -13.86 -2.68
C PHE A 131 28.80 -13.80 -4.12
N VAL A 132 27.61 -14.35 -4.39
CA VAL A 132 27.01 -14.33 -5.73
C VAL A 132 26.71 -12.88 -6.15
N MET A 133 26.21 -12.03 -5.23
CA MET A 133 25.95 -10.62 -5.53
C MET A 133 27.23 -9.86 -5.89
N THR A 134 28.32 -10.08 -5.14
CA THR A 134 29.61 -9.45 -5.42
C THR A 134 30.19 -9.95 -6.75
N SER A 135 30.12 -11.25 -7.03
CA SER A 135 30.55 -11.82 -8.30
C SER A 135 29.77 -11.26 -9.49
N ALA A 136 28.45 -11.10 -9.32
CA ALA A 136 27.59 -10.50 -10.34
C ALA A 136 27.95 -9.03 -10.62
N LEU A 137 28.19 -8.23 -9.58
CA LEU A 137 28.59 -6.83 -9.72
C LEU A 137 29.96 -6.63 -10.34
N ARG A 138 30.87 -7.59 -10.16
CA ARG A 138 32.21 -7.57 -10.78
C ARG A 138 32.21 -7.88 -12.27
N ARG A 139 31.09 -8.35 -12.84
CA ARG A 139 31.02 -8.60 -14.28
C ARG A 139 31.14 -7.31 -15.09
N PRO A 140 31.82 -7.35 -16.23
CA PRO A 140 31.98 -6.16 -17.06
C PRO A 140 30.64 -5.61 -17.52
N GLY A 141 30.47 -4.29 -17.38
CA GLY A 141 29.26 -3.59 -17.79
C GLY A 141 28.07 -3.70 -16.82
N ILE A 142 28.23 -4.30 -15.63
CA ILE A 142 27.22 -4.30 -14.57
C ILE A 142 27.46 -3.16 -13.59
N ALA A 143 28.72 -2.96 -13.17
CA ALA A 143 29.07 -1.87 -12.24
C ALA A 143 28.78 -0.47 -12.80
N ASP A 144 28.81 -0.33 -14.13
CA ASP A 144 28.57 0.95 -14.82
C ASP A 144 27.09 1.28 -15.03
N LEU A 145 26.18 0.36 -14.70
CA LEU A 145 24.76 0.57 -14.87
C LEU A 145 24.28 1.69 -13.95
N GLU A 146 23.44 2.58 -14.47
CA GLU A 146 22.91 3.74 -13.74
C GLU A 146 22.21 3.32 -12.43
N LEU A 147 21.49 2.20 -12.47
CA LEU A 147 20.80 1.64 -11.32
C LEU A 147 21.77 1.25 -10.17
N ILE A 148 22.99 0.82 -10.50
CA ILE A 148 24.03 0.46 -9.52
C ILE A 148 24.77 1.71 -9.06
N ARG A 149 25.09 2.63 -9.99
CA ARG A 149 25.76 3.90 -9.66
C ARG A 149 24.96 4.81 -8.74
N GLU A 150 23.64 4.74 -8.81
CA GLU A 150 22.76 5.44 -7.84
C GLU A 150 22.94 4.93 -6.39
N GLN A 151 23.64 3.78 -6.19
CA GLN A 151 23.81 3.11 -4.90
C GLN A 151 25.29 3.07 -4.45
N ASP A 152 25.99 4.20 -4.56
CA ASP A 152 27.44 4.32 -4.35
C ASP A 152 27.95 3.79 -3.00
N GLU A 153 27.16 3.87 -1.92
CA GLU A 153 27.60 3.46 -0.59
C GLU A 153 27.62 1.94 -0.39
N ASP A 154 26.60 1.21 -0.84
CA ASP A 154 26.48 -0.24 -0.62
C ASP A 154 25.68 -0.92 -1.74
N PRO A 155 26.28 -1.08 -2.92
CA PRO A 155 25.60 -1.73 -4.05
C PRO A 155 25.29 -3.21 -3.79
N VAL A 156 26.13 -3.92 -3.02
CA VAL A 156 25.91 -5.33 -2.67
C VAL A 156 24.73 -5.48 -1.74
N GLY A 157 24.67 -4.70 -0.69
CA GLY A 157 23.56 -4.72 0.26
C GLY A 157 22.25 -4.26 -0.37
N TRP A 158 22.28 -3.23 -1.23
CA TRP A 158 21.14 -2.81 -2.00
C TRP A 158 20.61 -3.96 -2.90
N LEU A 159 21.50 -4.60 -3.66
CA LEU A 159 21.12 -5.69 -4.55
C LEU A 159 20.52 -6.87 -3.77
N THR A 160 21.12 -7.23 -2.64
CA THR A 160 20.64 -8.32 -1.76
C THR A 160 19.23 -8.03 -1.23
N ARG A 161 18.91 -6.77 -0.91
CA ARG A 161 17.59 -6.34 -0.44
C ARG A 161 16.57 -6.23 -1.57
N SER A 162 16.99 -5.74 -2.74
CA SER A 162 16.11 -5.48 -3.87
C SER A 162 15.76 -6.73 -4.67
N ILE A 163 16.67 -7.72 -4.71
CA ILE A 163 16.44 -8.96 -5.40
C ILE A 163 15.47 -9.85 -4.62
N GLN A 164 14.42 -10.29 -5.28
CA GLN A 164 13.45 -11.22 -4.72
C GLN A 164 13.68 -12.59 -5.33
N VAL A 165 13.95 -13.57 -4.47
CA VAL A 165 14.10 -14.96 -4.87
C VAL A 165 12.97 -15.74 -4.23
N THR A 166 12.10 -16.31 -5.05
CA THR A 166 10.94 -17.05 -4.63
C THR A 166 10.96 -18.45 -5.22
N ALA A 167 10.77 -19.45 -4.38
CA ALA A 167 10.58 -20.82 -4.79
C ALA A 167 9.12 -21.21 -4.50
N PRO A 168 8.23 -21.23 -5.51
CA PRO A 168 6.84 -21.65 -5.32
C PRO A 168 6.75 -23.05 -4.74
N MET A 169 5.78 -23.28 -3.87
CA MET A 169 5.53 -24.62 -3.32
C MET A 169 5.25 -25.62 -4.44
N GLU A 170 5.77 -26.84 -4.31
CA GLU A 170 5.63 -27.95 -5.27
C GLU A 170 6.30 -27.73 -6.65
N SER A 171 7.09 -26.70 -6.81
CA SER A 171 7.76 -26.40 -8.07
C SER A 171 9.27 -26.63 -7.97
N GLU A 172 9.85 -27.29 -8.95
CA GLU A 172 11.31 -27.41 -9.12
C GLU A 172 11.96 -26.12 -9.64
N VAL A 173 11.19 -25.04 -9.69
CA VAL A 173 11.63 -23.80 -10.29
C VAL A 173 11.75 -22.71 -9.24
N VAL A 174 12.87 -22.01 -9.26
CA VAL A 174 13.12 -20.79 -8.48
C VAL A 174 13.01 -19.59 -9.40
N GLN A 175 12.30 -18.59 -8.97
CA GLN A 175 12.16 -17.32 -9.65
C GLN A 175 13.06 -16.28 -9.00
N VAL A 176 13.89 -15.64 -9.79
CA VAL A 176 14.71 -14.49 -9.40
C VAL A 176 14.11 -13.25 -10.05
N ARG A 177 13.70 -12.28 -9.24
CA ARG A 177 13.03 -11.06 -9.69
C ARG A 177 13.80 -9.84 -9.20
N LEU A 178 13.87 -8.84 -10.06
CA LEU A 178 14.38 -7.52 -9.71
C LEU A 178 13.50 -6.46 -10.35
N ARG A 179 13.22 -5.38 -9.60
CA ARG A 179 12.50 -4.21 -10.10
C ARG A 179 13.43 -3.01 -10.18
N GLY A 180 13.25 -2.21 -11.22
CA GLY A 180 14.02 -0.97 -11.40
C GLY A 180 13.43 -0.05 -12.44
N LYS A 181 14.08 1.09 -12.64
CA LYS A 181 13.62 2.15 -13.56
C LYS A 181 13.92 1.83 -15.02
N SER A 182 14.98 1.07 -15.31
CA SER A 182 15.44 0.71 -16.64
C SER A 182 15.25 -0.78 -16.89
N ALA A 183 14.49 -1.14 -17.92
CA ALA A 183 14.24 -2.54 -18.29
C ALA A 183 15.54 -3.27 -18.69
N ALA A 184 16.43 -2.56 -19.42
CA ALA A 184 17.70 -3.13 -19.88
C ALA A 184 18.65 -3.43 -18.72
N ASP A 185 18.75 -2.53 -17.74
CA ASP A 185 19.64 -2.68 -16.59
C ASP A 185 19.17 -3.80 -15.67
N VAL A 186 17.85 -3.83 -15.37
CA VAL A 186 17.25 -4.88 -14.54
C VAL A 186 17.47 -6.25 -15.17
N ALA A 187 17.27 -6.39 -16.49
CA ALA A 187 17.50 -7.64 -17.21
C ALA A 187 18.99 -8.07 -17.17
N LYS A 188 19.91 -7.12 -17.38
CA LYS A 188 21.36 -7.41 -17.30
C LYS A 188 21.77 -7.89 -15.91
N ILE A 189 21.29 -7.21 -14.85
CA ILE A 189 21.61 -7.57 -13.47
C ILE A 189 21.06 -8.96 -13.13
N VAL A 190 19.79 -9.25 -13.44
CA VAL A 190 19.18 -10.56 -13.17
C VAL A 190 19.93 -11.67 -13.93
N ASN A 191 20.30 -11.44 -15.19
CA ASN A 191 21.08 -12.39 -15.96
C ASN A 191 22.48 -12.58 -15.37
N ALA A 192 23.15 -11.51 -14.93
CA ALA A 192 24.46 -11.61 -14.30
C ALA A 192 24.42 -12.44 -13.00
N VAL A 193 23.45 -12.16 -12.12
CA VAL A 193 23.26 -12.93 -10.88
C VAL A 193 22.98 -14.40 -11.16
N THR A 194 22.08 -14.68 -12.11
CA THR A 194 21.73 -16.04 -12.50
C THR A 194 22.93 -16.80 -13.07
N SER A 195 23.70 -16.15 -13.94
CA SER A 195 24.90 -16.76 -14.53
C SER A 195 25.99 -16.99 -13.50
N CYS A 196 26.23 -16.04 -12.57
CA CYS A 196 27.18 -16.22 -11.49
C CYS A 196 26.80 -17.38 -10.58
N TYR A 197 25.53 -17.49 -10.23
CA TYR A 197 25.07 -18.62 -9.44
C TYR A 197 25.32 -19.97 -10.16
N LEU A 198 25.03 -20.05 -11.46
CA LEU A 198 25.23 -21.27 -12.24
C LEU A 198 26.71 -21.62 -12.38
N GLU A 199 27.56 -20.63 -12.60
CA GLU A 199 29.01 -20.83 -12.79
C GLU A 199 29.73 -21.16 -11.47
N ASP A 200 29.49 -20.35 -10.44
CA ASP A 200 30.25 -20.42 -9.20
C ASP A 200 29.76 -21.54 -8.27
N ILE A 201 28.46 -21.76 -8.20
CA ILE A 201 27.84 -22.69 -7.24
C ILE A 201 27.60 -24.05 -7.90
N VAL A 202 26.85 -24.06 -8.99
CA VAL A 202 26.42 -25.31 -9.62
C VAL A 202 27.60 -26.07 -10.24
N ASN A 203 28.52 -25.35 -10.91
CA ASN A 203 29.72 -25.98 -11.50
C ASN A 203 30.67 -26.50 -10.42
N LYS A 204 30.81 -25.78 -9.31
CA LYS A 204 31.64 -26.22 -8.18
C LYS A 204 31.09 -27.51 -7.57
N GLU A 205 29.81 -27.58 -7.28
CA GLU A 205 29.16 -28.82 -6.80
C GLU A 205 29.35 -29.99 -7.77
N ARG A 206 29.24 -29.70 -9.07
CA ARG A 206 29.45 -30.72 -10.11
C ARG A 206 30.89 -31.26 -10.10
N THR A 207 31.84 -30.35 -10.02
CA THR A 207 33.30 -30.73 -10.00
C THR A 207 33.63 -31.53 -8.74
N GLU A 208 33.12 -31.11 -7.57
CA GLU A 208 33.33 -31.85 -6.32
C GLU A 208 32.65 -33.24 -6.35
N SER A 209 31.49 -33.36 -6.96
CA SER A 209 30.81 -34.66 -7.11
C SER A 209 31.61 -35.61 -8.03
N LEU A 210 32.18 -35.09 -9.11
CA LEU A 210 33.00 -35.87 -10.01
C LEU A 210 34.30 -36.32 -9.33
N SER A 211 34.98 -35.41 -8.63
CA SER A 211 36.22 -35.73 -7.92
C SER A 211 36.02 -36.79 -6.81
N ARG A 212 34.88 -36.77 -6.12
CA ARG A 212 34.55 -37.82 -5.15
C ARG A 212 34.30 -39.17 -5.82
N ARG A 213 33.66 -39.21 -6.98
CA ARG A 213 33.45 -40.45 -7.75
C ARG A 213 34.77 -41.03 -8.20
N ASP A 214 35.68 -40.20 -8.77
CA ASP A 214 37.01 -40.62 -9.20
C ASP A 214 37.88 -41.13 -8.03
N ALA A 215 37.74 -40.50 -6.84
CA ALA A 215 38.46 -40.94 -5.64
C ALA A 215 37.96 -42.29 -5.13
N LEU A 216 36.66 -42.57 -5.28
CA LEU A 216 36.08 -43.88 -4.93
C LEU A 216 36.49 -44.98 -5.93
N GLU A 217 36.48 -44.66 -7.24
CA GLU A 217 36.85 -45.57 -8.30
C GLU A 217 38.34 -45.99 -8.23
N LYS A 218 39.20 -45.10 -7.76
CA LYS A 218 40.64 -45.44 -7.52
C LYS A 218 40.88 -46.27 -6.28
N LYS A 219 39.90 -46.42 -5.38
CA LYS A 219 40.02 -47.23 -4.14
C LYS A 219 39.57 -48.66 -4.30
N TYR A 220 38.83 -48.95 -5.34
CA TYR A 220 38.36 -50.31 -5.71
C TYR A 220 39.10 -50.81 -6.95
#